data_d137c83e151b455aad98a959b84b6f6c
#
_entry.id   d137c83e151b455aad98a959b84b6f6c
#
_cell.length_a   1.000
_cell.length_b   1.000
_cell.length_c   1.000
_cell.angle_alpha   90.00
_cell.angle_beta   90.00
_cell.angle_gamma   90.00
#
_symmetry.space_group_name_H-M   'P 1'
#
loop_
_entity.id
_entity.type
_entity.pdbx_description
1 polymer ?
#
loop_
_entity_poly.entity_id
_entity_poly.type
_entity_poly.pdbx_seq_one_letter_code
_entity_poly.pdbx_strand_id
1 'polypeptide(L)'
;DLTLKTPGGPVYFCHGKVADVLKLAQSMGMSCVQGHYHSSYSIKYYGNSLGLYFGLQVGCLIDKDSLAFRYNKTQRARPIIGLGMIINGLPKLVPMVLNKQGRWNGQIT
;
A
#
# COMPACT_ATOMS: atom_id res chain seq x y z
N ASP A 1 -13.53 -5.30 -5.18
CA ASP A 1 -12.44 -5.87 -5.95
C ASP A 1 -12.51 -5.40 -7.39
N LEU A 2 -11.41 -4.94 -7.92
CA LEU A 2 -11.36 -4.28 -9.22
C LEU A 2 -10.06 -4.64 -9.92
N THR A 3 -10.12 -4.95 -11.20
CA THR A 3 -8.92 -5.12 -12.02
C THR A 3 -8.90 -4.05 -13.10
N LEU A 4 -7.79 -3.31 -13.19
CA LEU A 4 -7.59 -2.27 -14.18
C LEU A 4 -6.40 -2.62 -15.08
N LYS A 5 -6.51 -2.27 -16.35
CA LYS A 5 -5.41 -2.41 -17.30
C LYS A 5 -4.48 -1.22 -17.18
N THR A 6 -3.18 -1.49 -17.18
CA THR A 6 -2.15 -0.46 -17.18
C THR A 6 -1.14 -0.75 -18.31
N PRO A 7 -0.27 0.20 -18.65
CA PRO A 7 0.80 -0.07 -19.63
C PRO A 7 1.70 -1.25 -19.25
N GLY A 8 1.82 -1.53 -17.95
CA GLY A 8 2.61 -2.66 -17.44
C GLY A 8 1.83 -3.96 -17.28
N GLY A 9 0.55 -3.99 -17.67
CA GLY A 9 -0.31 -5.15 -17.53
C GLY A 9 -1.46 -4.91 -16.56
N PRO A 10 -2.28 -5.94 -16.27
CA PRO A 10 -3.41 -5.80 -15.36
C PRO A 10 -2.94 -5.65 -13.91
N VAL A 11 -3.65 -4.84 -13.14
CA VAL A 11 -3.43 -4.64 -11.70
C VAL A 11 -4.74 -4.89 -10.97
N TYR A 12 -4.70 -5.76 -9.97
CA TYR A 12 -5.84 -6.12 -9.15
C TYR A 12 -5.85 -5.27 -7.88
N PHE A 13 -6.97 -4.66 -7.58
CA PHE A 13 -7.17 -3.83 -6.39
C PHE A 13 -8.17 -4.47 -5.45
N CYS A 14 -7.84 -4.54 -4.18
CA CYS A 14 -8.78 -4.99 -3.16
C CYS A 14 -8.53 -4.22 -1.85
N HIS A 15 -9.50 -4.31 -0.93
CA HIS A 15 -9.32 -3.70 0.39
C HIS A 15 -8.19 -4.39 1.16
N GLY A 16 -8.20 -5.71 1.19
CA GLY A 16 -7.17 -6.52 1.82
C GLY A 16 -7.65 -7.94 1.99
N LYS A 17 -6.85 -8.91 1.54
CA LYS A 17 -7.19 -10.34 1.59
C LYS A 17 -6.16 -11.18 2.32
N VAL A 18 -4.89 -10.85 2.16
CA VAL A 18 -3.77 -11.62 2.71
C VAL A 18 -2.77 -10.62 3.28
N ALA A 19 -2.31 -10.85 4.49
CA ALA A 19 -1.40 -9.91 5.16
C ALA A 19 -0.11 -9.67 4.38
N ASP A 20 0.43 -10.69 3.72
CA ASP A 20 1.60 -10.57 2.86
C ASP A 20 1.15 -10.25 1.43
N VAL A 21 1.37 -9.03 0.99
CA VAL A 21 0.95 -8.58 -0.33
C VAL A 21 1.67 -9.31 -1.47
N LEU A 22 2.88 -9.82 -1.23
CA LEU A 22 3.57 -10.63 -2.23
C LEU A 22 2.85 -11.95 -2.45
N LYS A 23 2.38 -12.59 -1.39
CA LYS A 23 1.58 -13.82 -1.49
C LYS A 23 0.27 -13.57 -2.21
N LEU A 24 -0.34 -12.42 -1.98
CA LEU A 24 -1.55 -12.04 -2.71
C LEU A 24 -1.26 -11.95 -4.22
N ALA A 25 -0.22 -11.23 -4.60
CA ALA A 25 0.14 -11.09 -6.01
C ALA A 25 0.47 -12.44 -6.65
N GLN A 26 1.20 -13.30 -5.95
CA GLN A 26 1.52 -14.63 -6.44
C GLN A 26 0.27 -15.50 -6.63
N SER A 27 -0.67 -15.44 -5.70
CA SER A 27 -1.90 -16.23 -5.79
C SER A 27 -2.83 -15.72 -6.89
N MET A 28 -2.84 -14.43 -7.16
CA MET A 28 -3.65 -13.84 -8.22
C MET A 28 -2.99 -13.98 -9.61
N GLY A 29 -1.69 -14.23 -9.66
CA GLY A 29 -0.96 -14.30 -10.92
C GLY A 29 -0.85 -12.97 -11.64
N MET A 30 -0.96 -11.86 -10.92
CA MET A 30 -0.86 -10.50 -11.46
C MET A 30 -0.44 -9.52 -10.38
N SER A 31 -0.07 -8.30 -10.78
CA SER A 31 0.23 -7.25 -9.82
C SER A 31 -1.01 -6.90 -9.01
N CYS A 32 -0.82 -6.62 -7.71
CA CYS A 32 -1.91 -6.36 -6.78
C CYS A 32 -1.64 -5.13 -5.93
N VAL A 33 -2.72 -4.45 -5.55
CA VAL A 33 -2.71 -3.32 -4.62
C VAL A 33 -3.73 -3.62 -3.53
N GLN A 34 -3.34 -3.49 -2.28
CA GLN A 34 -4.27 -3.63 -1.15
C GLN A 34 -3.98 -2.63 -0.03
N GLY A 35 -5.02 -2.34 0.74
CA GLY A 35 -4.95 -1.57 1.98
C GLY A 35 -5.20 -2.45 3.20
N HIS A 36 -6.11 -2.03 4.09
CA HIS A 36 -6.58 -2.74 5.27
C HIS A 36 -5.53 -2.91 6.39
N TYR A 37 -4.35 -3.41 6.08
CA TYR A 37 -3.29 -3.66 7.06
C TYR A 37 -2.53 -2.37 7.33
N HIS A 38 -3.00 -1.58 8.29
CA HIS A 38 -2.58 -0.20 8.51
C HIS A 38 -1.12 -0.01 8.86
N SER A 39 -0.49 -1.01 9.46
CA SER A 39 0.93 -0.96 9.82
C SER A 39 1.85 -1.55 8.76
N SER A 40 1.32 -1.98 7.62
CA SER A 40 2.08 -2.53 6.49
C SER A 40 2.15 -1.53 5.36
N TYR A 41 3.36 -1.32 4.82
CA TYR A 41 3.60 -0.29 3.81
C TYR A 41 4.81 -0.72 2.99
N SER A 42 4.58 -1.28 1.81
CA SER A 42 5.68 -1.90 1.07
C SER A 42 5.36 -2.09 -0.40
N ILE A 43 6.43 -2.20 -1.18
CA ILE A 43 6.38 -2.70 -2.55
C ILE A 43 7.24 -3.95 -2.59
N LYS A 44 6.66 -5.06 -3.04
CA LYS A 44 7.37 -6.32 -3.19
C LYS A 44 7.23 -6.82 -4.61
N TYR A 45 8.32 -7.28 -5.19
CA TYR A 45 8.35 -7.74 -6.57
C TYR A 45 8.58 -9.24 -6.66
N TYR A 46 8.03 -9.85 -7.70
CA TYR A 46 8.43 -11.18 -8.14
C TYR A 46 8.44 -11.23 -9.66
N GLY A 47 9.29 -12.09 -10.20
CA GLY A 47 9.39 -12.31 -11.63
C GLY A 47 9.21 -13.78 -11.98
N ASN A 48 8.67 -14.04 -13.16
CA ASN A 48 8.58 -15.38 -13.75
C ASN A 48 8.71 -15.26 -15.26
N SER A 49 8.49 -16.38 -15.97
CA SER A 49 8.63 -16.40 -17.43
C SER A 49 7.65 -15.48 -18.17
N LEU A 50 6.58 -15.03 -17.50
CA LEU A 50 5.56 -14.18 -18.10
C LEU A 50 5.82 -12.69 -17.85
N GLY A 51 6.68 -12.33 -16.89
CA GLY A 51 6.99 -10.93 -16.63
C GLY A 51 7.36 -10.63 -15.20
N LEU A 52 7.37 -9.34 -14.90
CA LEU A 52 7.63 -8.80 -13.57
C LEU A 52 6.32 -8.31 -12.96
N TYR A 53 6.06 -8.73 -11.73
CA TYR A 53 4.84 -8.38 -11.02
C TYR A 53 5.17 -7.79 -9.66
N PHE A 54 4.23 -7.05 -9.08
CA PHE A 54 4.42 -6.44 -7.77
C PHE A 54 3.20 -6.62 -6.88
N GLY A 55 3.44 -6.55 -5.58
CA GLY A 55 2.42 -6.35 -4.58
C GLY A 55 2.65 -5.00 -3.91
N LEU A 56 1.65 -4.13 -3.92
CA LEU A 56 1.71 -2.81 -3.30
C LEU A 56 0.79 -2.77 -2.10
N GLN A 57 1.38 -2.55 -0.93
CA GLN A 57 0.66 -2.40 0.34
C GLN A 57 0.69 -0.92 0.71
N VAL A 58 -0.49 -0.28 0.77
CA VAL A 58 -0.58 1.18 0.74
C VAL A 58 -0.75 1.88 2.09
N GLY A 59 -0.73 1.15 3.21
CA GLY A 59 -0.91 1.79 4.52
C GLY A 59 -2.34 2.30 4.72
N CYS A 60 -2.48 3.49 5.28
CA CYS A 60 -3.79 4.07 5.56
C CYS A 60 -3.76 5.60 5.55
N LEU A 61 -4.94 6.20 5.56
CA LEU A 61 -5.13 7.65 5.65
C LEU A 61 -5.96 8.01 6.89
N ILE A 62 -5.65 7.39 8.01
CA ILE A 62 -6.37 7.61 9.26
C ILE A 62 -5.93 8.94 9.89
N ASP A 63 -6.89 9.69 10.44
CA ASP A 63 -6.60 10.88 11.22
C ASP A 63 -5.72 10.51 12.43
N LYS A 64 -4.66 11.27 12.64
CA LYS A 64 -3.72 11.06 13.74
C LYS A 64 -4.40 11.05 15.11
N ASP A 65 -5.39 11.90 15.31
CA ASP A 65 -6.12 11.96 16.58
C ASP A 65 -6.97 10.71 16.80
N SER A 66 -7.51 10.13 15.74
CA SER A 66 -8.24 8.87 15.81
C SER A 66 -7.34 7.71 16.19
N LEU A 67 -6.05 7.77 15.90
CA LEU A 67 -5.09 6.72 16.24
C LEU A 67 -4.97 6.51 17.74
N ALA A 68 -5.09 7.58 18.53
CA ALA A 68 -4.98 7.51 19.99
C ALA A 68 -6.07 6.63 20.62
N PHE A 69 -7.21 6.49 19.97
CA PHE A 69 -8.32 5.67 20.45
C PHE A 69 -8.27 4.22 19.98
N ARG A 70 -7.70 3.96 18.81
CA ARG A 70 -7.67 2.63 18.21
C ARG A 70 -6.45 1.81 18.61
N TYR A 71 -5.34 2.48 18.90
CA TYR A 71 -4.06 1.83 19.19
C TYR A 71 -3.59 2.31 20.55
N ASN A 72 -3.62 1.44 21.52
CA ASN A 72 -3.15 1.80 22.85
C ASN A 72 -1.61 1.94 22.86
N LYS A 73 -1.10 2.57 23.93
CA LYS A 73 0.32 2.87 24.04
C LYS A 73 1.22 1.64 24.09
N THR A 74 0.68 0.47 24.41
CA THR A 74 1.44 -0.76 24.50
C THR A 74 1.62 -1.47 23.17
N GLN A 75 0.86 -1.12 22.15
CA GLN A 75 1.01 -1.72 20.83
C GLN A 75 2.30 -1.23 20.17
N ARG A 76 3.12 -2.17 19.70
CA ARG A 76 4.38 -1.84 19.02
C ARG A 76 4.14 -1.43 17.57
N ALA A 77 3.20 -2.09 16.89
CA ALA A 77 2.84 -1.73 15.52
C ALA A 77 2.01 -0.45 15.52
N ARG A 78 2.33 0.45 14.62
CA ARG A 78 1.62 1.72 14.43
C ARG A 78 1.18 1.82 12.98
N PRO A 79 0.03 2.46 12.70
CA PRO A 79 -0.37 2.73 11.33
C PRO A 79 0.65 3.60 10.60
N ILE A 80 0.86 3.30 9.34
CA ILE A 80 1.71 4.09 8.47
C ILE A 80 0.79 4.93 7.60
N ILE A 81 0.89 6.26 7.73
CA ILE A 81 0.08 7.19 6.97
C ILE A 81 0.76 7.45 5.63
N GLY A 82 0.05 7.16 4.56
CA GLY A 82 0.59 7.34 3.23
C GLY A 82 -0.39 6.85 2.18
N LEU A 83 0.02 6.94 0.94
CA LEU A 83 -0.75 6.44 -0.18
C LEU A 83 0.15 5.70 -1.15
N GLY A 84 -0.47 4.94 -2.03
CA GLY A 84 0.21 4.28 -3.14
C GLY A 84 -0.28 4.84 -4.46
N MET A 85 0.56 4.79 -5.47
CA MET A 85 0.24 5.24 -6.81
C MET A 85 0.73 4.21 -7.81
N ILE A 86 0.02 4.11 -8.94
CA ILE A 86 0.51 3.37 -10.10
C ILE A 86 0.76 4.41 -11.19
N ILE A 87 2.01 4.53 -11.60
CA ILE A 87 2.43 5.50 -12.62
C ILE A 87 3.06 4.72 -13.77
N ASN A 88 2.47 4.80 -14.96
CA ASN A 88 2.92 4.05 -16.13
C ASN A 88 3.05 2.54 -15.84
N GLY A 89 2.13 2.00 -15.04
CA GLY A 89 2.11 0.59 -14.69
C GLY A 89 3.07 0.19 -13.59
N LEU A 90 3.79 1.12 -12.97
CA LEU A 90 4.75 0.85 -11.91
C LEU A 90 4.27 1.40 -10.56
N PRO A 91 4.52 0.67 -9.46
CA PRO A 91 4.08 1.10 -8.14
C PRO A 91 4.99 2.17 -7.56
N LYS A 92 4.38 3.09 -6.81
CA LYS A 92 5.09 4.10 -6.05
C LYS A 92 4.42 4.29 -4.71
N LEU A 93 5.21 4.39 -3.64
CA LEU A 93 4.73 4.74 -2.30
C LEU A 93 5.03 6.20 -2.02
N VAL A 94 4.06 6.88 -1.40
CA VAL A 94 4.18 8.27 -0.99
C VAL A 94 3.88 8.34 0.50
N PRO A 95 4.91 8.23 1.37
CA PRO A 95 4.68 8.39 2.80
C PRO A 95 4.33 9.84 3.11
N MET A 96 3.32 10.02 3.95
CA MET A 96 2.91 11.34 4.38
C MET A 96 3.67 11.72 5.64
N VAL A 97 4.81 12.38 5.47
CA VAL A 97 5.62 12.87 6.59
C VAL A 97 4.98 14.14 7.12
N LEU A 98 4.45 14.07 8.33
CA LEU A 98 3.75 15.18 8.94
C LEU A 98 4.71 16.10 9.69
N ASN A 99 4.47 17.41 9.63
CA ASN A 99 5.21 18.38 10.40
C ASN A 99 4.76 18.39 11.88
N LYS A 100 5.33 19.29 12.69
CA LYS A 100 4.99 19.38 14.11
C LYS A 100 3.51 19.70 14.37
N GLN A 101 2.85 20.34 13.41
CA GLN A 101 1.43 20.68 13.49
C GLN A 101 0.54 19.53 12.95
N GLY A 102 1.14 18.40 12.56
CA GLY A 102 0.40 17.27 12.04
C GLY A 102 -0.07 17.42 10.60
N ARG A 103 0.60 18.28 9.82
CA ARG A 103 0.24 18.54 8.42
C ARG A 103 1.27 17.99 7.46
N TRP A 104 0.78 17.50 6.33
CA TRP A 104 1.61 17.06 5.22
C TRP A 104 1.87 18.21 4.26
N ASN A 105 3.10 18.30 3.72
CA ASN A 105 3.47 19.36 2.78
C ASN A 105 3.00 19.10 1.35
N GLY A 106 2.37 17.97 1.07
CA GLY A 106 1.87 17.63 -0.27
C GLY A 106 2.93 17.12 -1.23
N GLN A 107 4.14 16.88 -0.77
CA GLN A 107 5.24 16.45 -1.63
C GLN A 107 5.11 14.97 -1.98
N ILE A 108 5.08 14.66 -3.27
CA ILE A 108 4.92 13.29 -3.78
C ILE A 108 6.17 12.77 -4.51
N THR A 109 7.22 13.57 -4.57
CA THR A 109 8.48 13.19 -5.21
C THR A 109 9.63 13.19 -4.22
#